data_0129d4dc784229e175c76b799b2aee11
#
_entry.id   0129d4dc784229e175c76b799b2aee11
#
_cell.length_a   1.000
_cell.length_b   1.000
_cell.length_c   1.000
_cell.angle_alpha   90.00
_cell.angle_beta   90.00
_cell.angle_gamma   90.00
#
_symmetry.space_group_name_H-M   'P 1'
#
loop_
_entity.id
_entity.type
_entity.pdbx_description
1 polymer ?
#
loop_
_entity_poly.entity_id
_entity_poly.type
_entity_poly.pdbx_seq_one_letter_code
_entity_poly.pdbx_strand_id
1 'polypeptide(L)'
;VINPSEEAKAMIQKIKMTRLSLSVVLWLIALQFTFAQSERIPVHDPVMIRQDGTYYLFATGRGISVWSSKDMVNWEKQKSVFAEAPAWANTVVPGFKNHIWAPDISFHNGQYYLYYSVSAFGKNTSAMGVATNKTLHPNDPGYKWVDHGIVVQSVPGRDLWNAIDPNLILDEQGQPWLSFGSFWEGLKLVKLKKDLLSVAENPQEWHTISKRARIDTLDVRSAGNAAVEAPFIYRKGDYYYLFASFDFCCRGPKSTYKMVVGRSDKVTGPYVDKQGKKMTHGGGSLLLEGDKRWHGVGHNSVYNFDGQDYLVFHAYDAEDEGKSKLRIEKLSWDKNGWPVVKGATTAVGNKK
;
A
#
# COMPACT_ATOMS: atom_id res chain seq x y z
N VAL A 1 42.15 59.37 -2.85
CA VAL A 1 42.19 58.81 -4.24
C VAL A 1 42.22 57.28 -4.06
N ILE A 2 41.12 56.64 -4.32
CA ILE A 2 41.00 55.17 -4.21
C ILE A 2 41.64 54.54 -5.43
N ASN A 3 42.52 53.57 -5.22
CA ASN A 3 43.30 52.89 -6.25
C ASN A 3 42.38 52.07 -7.16
N PRO A 4 42.38 52.30 -8.50
CA PRO A 4 41.51 51.60 -9.46
C PRO A 4 41.61 50.04 -9.40
N SER A 5 42.70 49.50 -8.86
CA SER A 5 42.88 48.04 -8.69
C SER A 5 42.09 47.46 -7.54
N GLU A 6 41.72 48.28 -6.55
CA GLU A 6 40.89 47.80 -5.41
C GLU A 6 39.39 47.81 -5.74
N GLU A 7 38.95 48.80 -6.54
CA GLU A 7 37.55 48.80 -7.02
C GLU A 7 37.26 47.61 -7.94
N ALA A 8 38.19 47.26 -8.80
CA ALA A 8 38.09 46.09 -9.68
C ALA A 8 38.01 44.76 -8.85
N LYS A 9 38.81 44.63 -7.81
CA LYS A 9 38.78 43.46 -6.90
C LYS A 9 37.47 43.35 -6.14
N ALA A 10 36.96 44.48 -5.61
CA ALA A 10 35.70 44.54 -4.89
C ALA A 10 34.51 44.16 -5.81
N MET A 11 34.55 44.63 -7.07
CA MET A 11 33.52 44.31 -8.07
C MET A 11 33.55 42.82 -8.46
N ILE A 12 34.72 42.21 -8.64
CA ILE A 12 34.87 40.77 -8.92
C ILE A 12 34.38 39.92 -7.72
N GLN A 13 34.67 40.34 -6.49
CA GLN A 13 34.19 39.64 -5.28
C GLN A 13 32.66 39.72 -5.14
N LYS A 14 32.07 40.88 -5.45
CA LYS A 14 30.62 41.09 -5.45
C LYS A 14 29.93 40.21 -6.49
N ILE A 15 30.48 40.10 -7.70
CA ILE A 15 29.96 39.22 -8.77
C ILE A 15 30.08 37.75 -8.38
N LYS A 16 31.16 37.31 -7.74
CA LYS A 16 31.32 35.94 -7.25
C LYS A 16 30.31 35.57 -6.14
N MET A 17 30.09 36.48 -5.18
CA MET A 17 29.11 36.30 -4.13
C MET A 17 27.66 36.24 -4.68
N THR A 18 27.33 37.10 -5.65
CA THR A 18 26.00 37.08 -6.29
C THR A 18 25.76 35.80 -7.10
N ARG A 19 26.79 35.29 -7.79
CA ARG A 19 26.68 34.03 -8.53
C ARG A 19 26.57 32.83 -7.59
N LEU A 20 27.25 32.83 -6.45
CA LEU A 20 27.19 31.75 -5.45
C LEU A 20 25.82 31.72 -4.78
N SER A 21 25.27 32.90 -4.42
CA SER A 21 23.91 32.98 -3.83
C SER A 21 22.81 32.58 -4.82
N LEU A 22 22.96 32.96 -6.12
CA LEU A 22 21.99 32.56 -7.16
C LEU A 22 22.02 31.06 -7.41
N SER A 23 23.20 30.44 -7.39
CA SER A 23 23.36 28.98 -7.54
C SER A 23 22.77 28.21 -6.37
N VAL A 24 22.95 28.70 -5.13
CA VAL A 24 22.36 28.07 -3.93
C VAL A 24 20.83 28.18 -3.92
N VAL A 25 20.27 29.34 -4.34
CA VAL A 25 18.83 29.53 -4.46
C VAL A 25 18.24 28.63 -5.54
N LEU A 26 18.90 28.51 -6.70
CA LEU A 26 18.48 27.59 -7.77
C LEU A 26 18.52 26.12 -7.33
N TRP A 27 19.53 25.71 -6.55
CA TRP A 27 19.61 24.37 -5.97
C TRP A 27 18.50 24.10 -4.94
N LEU A 28 18.18 25.06 -4.07
CA LEU A 28 17.10 24.96 -3.10
C LEU A 28 15.72 24.91 -3.77
N ILE A 29 15.51 25.66 -4.86
CA ILE A 29 14.29 25.61 -5.65
C ILE A 29 14.17 24.26 -6.39
N ALA A 30 15.26 23.74 -6.96
CA ALA A 30 15.27 22.42 -7.60
C ALA A 30 14.95 21.28 -6.61
N LEU A 31 15.44 21.36 -5.35
CA LEU A 31 15.10 20.40 -4.31
C LEU A 31 13.62 20.45 -3.90
N GLN A 32 12.98 21.60 -3.93
CA GLN A 32 11.56 21.72 -3.64
C GLN A 32 10.67 21.18 -4.77
N PHE A 33 11.11 21.28 -6.02
CA PHE A 33 10.37 20.74 -7.17
C PHE A 33 10.40 19.21 -7.27
N THR A 34 11.41 18.55 -6.71
CA THR A 34 11.56 17.09 -6.82
C THR A 34 10.62 16.31 -5.88
N PHE A 35 10.22 16.88 -4.75
CA PHE A 35 9.25 16.22 -3.86
C PHE A 35 7.78 16.36 -4.31
N ALA A 36 7.48 17.32 -5.17
CA ALA A 36 6.10 17.64 -5.55
C ALA A 36 5.49 16.73 -6.63
N GLN A 37 6.27 15.88 -7.29
CA GLN A 37 5.75 15.13 -8.45
C GLN A 37 5.13 13.78 -8.08
N SER A 38 5.63 13.08 -7.06
CA SER A 38 4.99 11.87 -6.55
C SER A 38 3.60 12.15 -5.97
N GLU A 39 3.41 13.32 -5.34
CA GLU A 39 2.13 13.78 -4.80
C GLU A 39 1.09 14.16 -5.88
N ARG A 40 1.45 14.14 -7.17
CA ARG A 40 0.54 14.47 -8.29
C ARG A 40 -0.12 13.26 -8.92
N ILE A 41 0.37 12.06 -8.60
CA ILE A 41 -0.14 10.84 -9.24
C ILE A 41 -1.43 10.39 -8.56
N PRO A 42 -2.54 10.32 -9.32
CA PRO A 42 -3.78 9.79 -8.79
C PRO A 42 -3.66 8.27 -8.65
N VAL A 43 -3.64 7.80 -7.41
CA VAL A 43 -3.60 6.37 -7.10
C VAL A 43 -4.52 6.03 -5.94
N HIS A 44 -4.96 4.79 -5.90
CA HIS A 44 -5.67 4.17 -4.79
C HIS A 44 -5.08 2.79 -4.59
N ASP A 45 -4.86 2.35 -3.34
CA ASP A 45 -4.35 1.02 -2.98
C ASP A 45 -3.01 0.68 -3.68
N PRO A 46 -1.95 1.50 -3.52
CA PRO A 46 -0.71 1.32 -4.25
C PRO A 46 0.17 0.23 -3.67
N VAL A 47 0.75 -0.58 -4.56
CA VAL A 47 1.84 -1.52 -4.27
C VAL A 47 2.99 -1.30 -5.23
N MET A 48 4.22 -1.59 -4.80
CA MET A 48 5.42 -1.28 -5.56
C MET A 48 6.40 -2.44 -5.58
N ILE A 49 7.13 -2.60 -6.68
CA ILE A 49 8.25 -3.54 -6.80
C ILE A 49 9.33 -2.93 -7.68
N ARG A 50 10.56 -3.47 -7.60
CA ARG A 50 11.68 -3.00 -8.43
C ARG A 50 12.20 -4.12 -9.31
N GLN A 51 12.42 -3.83 -10.59
CA GLN A 51 13.16 -4.68 -11.52
C GLN A 51 14.22 -3.83 -12.24
N ASP A 52 15.48 -4.27 -12.21
CA ASP A 52 16.62 -3.67 -12.94
C ASP A 52 16.71 -2.13 -12.79
N GLY A 53 16.61 -1.66 -11.53
CA GLY A 53 16.68 -0.24 -11.19
C GLY A 53 15.46 0.60 -11.61
N THR A 54 14.36 -0.05 -12.06
CA THR A 54 13.07 0.59 -12.34
C THR A 54 12.07 0.17 -11.29
N TYR A 55 11.41 1.14 -10.67
CA TYR A 55 10.29 0.93 -9.78
C TYR A 55 9.00 0.84 -10.60
N TYR A 56 8.17 -0.15 -10.30
CA TYR A 56 6.86 -0.35 -10.89
C TYR A 56 5.81 -0.25 -9.78
N LEU A 57 4.83 0.62 -9.99
CA LEU A 57 3.71 0.84 -9.09
C LEU A 57 2.44 0.29 -9.73
N PHE A 58 1.73 -0.53 -8.98
CA PHE A 58 0.41 -1.06 -9.36
C PHE A 58 -0.63 -0.48 -8.40
N ALA A 59 -1.80 -0.14 -8.93
CA ALA A 59 -2.85 0.50 -8.12
C ALA A 59 -4.24 0.15 -8.68
N THR A 60 -5.24 0.29 -7.82
CA THR A 60 -6.65 0.20 -8.21
C THR A 60 -6.93 1.04 -9.44
N GLY A 61 -7.67 0.47 -10.39
CA GLY A 61 -8.04 1.16 -11.61
C GLY A 61 -8.54 0.23 -12.71
N ARG A 62 -8.84 0.81 -13.87
CA ARG A 62 -9.27 0.02 -15.02
C ARG A 62 -8.14 -0.92 -15.47
N GLY A 63 -8.38 -2.22 -15.33
CA GLY A 63 -7.43 -3.28 -15.66
C GLY A 63 -6.16 -3.27 -14.82
N ILE A 64 -6.17 -2.71 -13.61
CA ILE A 64 -5.04 -2.37 -12.74
C ILE A 64 -4.14 -1.30 -13.37
N SER A 65 -4.10 -0.14 -12.74
CA SER A 65 -3.22 0.97 -13.16
C SER A 65 -1.76 0.65 -12.90
N VAL A 66 -0.89 0.96 -13.88
CA VAL A 66 0.55 0.75 -13.76
C VAL A 66 1.32 2.05 -14.03
N TRP A 67 2.34 2.28 -13.23
CA TRP A 67 3.27 3.38 -13.37
C TRP A 67 4.70 2.87 -13.24
N SER A 68 5.67 3.56 -13.84
CA SER A 68 7.08 3.25 -13.66
C SER A 68 7.89 4.49 -13.32
N SER A 69 8.99 4.30 -12.56
CA SER A 69 9.89 5.39 -12.15
C SER A 69 11.32 4.88 -11.99
N LYS A 70 12.30 5.75 -12.20
CA LYS A 70 13.71 5.47 -11.90
C LYS A 70 14.13 5.99 -10.51
N ASP A 71 13.33 6.84 -9.88
CA ASP A 71 13.70 7.61 -8.69
C ASP A 71 12.62 7.68 -7.61
N MET A 72 11.46 7.02 -7.80
CA MET A 72 10.27 7.08 -6.94
C MET A 72 9.64 8.49 -6.84
N VAL A 73 10.08 9.43 -7.66
CA VAL A 73 9.59 10.81 -7.70
C VAL A 73 8.88 11.09 -9.02
N ASN A 74 9.56 10.81 -10.12
CA ASN A 74 9.08 11.04 -11.48
C ASN A 74 8.45 9.74 -12.02
N TRP A 75 7.14 9.75 -12.20
CA TRP A 75 6.38 8.56 -12.60
C TRP A 75 5.78 8.71 -13.99
N GLU A 76 5.91 7.66 -14.78
CA GLU A 76 5.34 7.55 -16.11
C GLU A 76 4.21 6.52 -16.12
N LYS A 77 3.06 6.90 -16.68
CA LYS A 77 1.93 6.00 -16.83
C LYS A 77 2.25 4.91 -17.85
N GLN A 78 2.02 3.66 -17.47
CA GLN A 78 2.19 2.48 -18.30
C GLN A 78 0.82 1.92 -18.76
N LYS A 79 0.83 0.94 -19.68
CA LYS A 79 -0.36 0.16 -20.02
C LYS A 79 -0.85 -0.60 -18.79
N SER A 80 -2.17 -0.68 -18.63
CA SER A 80 -2.78 -1.50 -17.58
C SER A 80 -2.43 -2.98 -17.75
N VAL A 81 -2.45 -3.73 -16.65
CA VAL A 81 -2.19 -5.18 -16.63
C VAL A 81 -3.18 -5.93 -17.55
N PHE A 82 -4.46 -5.60 -17.45
CA PHE A 82 -5.53 -6.19 -18.22
C PHE A 82 -6.18 -5.14 -19.14
N ALA A 83 -6.17 -5.39 -20.43
CA ALA A 83 -6.93 -4.59 -21.41
C ALA A 83 -8.44 -4.81 -21.24
N GLU A 84 -8.84 -6.06 -21.04
CA GLU A 84 -10.23 -6.50 -20.80
C GLU A 84 -10.33 -7.15 -19.42
N ALA A 85 -11.53 -7.16 -18.85
CA ALA A 85 -11.80 -7.81 -17.56
C ALA A 85 -11.43 -9.30 -17.62
N PRO A 86 -10.91 -9.89 -16.53
CA PRO A 86 -10.75 -11.34 -16.44
C PRO A 86 -12.07 -12.07 -16.77
N ALA A 87 -11.99 -13.16 -17.54
CA ALA A 87 -13.18 -13.84 -18.07
C ALA A 87 -14.18 -14.26 -16.97
N TRP A 88 -13.68 -14.59 -15.78
CA TRP A 88 -14.47 -15.01 -14.64
C TRP A 88 -15.12 -13.84 -13.86
N ALA A 89 -14.67 -12.61 -14.05
CA ALA A 89 -15.07 -11.47 -13.21
C ALA A 89 -16.58 -11.22 -13.23
N ASN A 90 -17.23 -11.31 -14.39
CA ASN A 90 -18.68 -11.13 -14.52
C ASN A 90 -19.50 -12.28 -13.91
N THR A 91 -18.92 -13.47 -13.75
CA THR A 91 -19.57 -14.58 -13.05
C THR A 91 -19.66 -14.30 -11.56
N VAL A 92 -18.63 -13.67 -10.98
CA VAL A 92 -18.59 -13.30 -9.54
C VAL A 92 -19.36 -12.01 -9.29
N VAL A 93 -19.11 -10.98 -10.10
CA VAL A 93 -19.74 -9.65 -9.97
C VAL A 93 -20.47 -9.33 -11.28
N PRO A 94 -21.77 -9.63 -11.39
CA PRO A 94 -22.55 -9.33 -12.60
C PRO A 94 -22.46 -7.84 -12.97
N GLY A 95 -22.15 -7.57 -14.25
CA GLY A 95 -21.98 -6.20 -14.75
C GLY A 95 -20.63 -5.56 -14.41
N PHE A 96 -19.62 -6.33 -14.02
CA PHE A 96 -18.27 -5.84 -13.77
C PHE A 96 -17.67 -5.13 -15.00
N LYS A 97 -17.12 -3.92 -14.78
CA LYS A 97 -16.61 -3.02 -15.84
C LYS A 97 -15.08 -2.85 -15.83
N ASN A 98 -14.34 -3.91 -15.53
CA ASN A 98 -12.87 -3.93 -15.50
C ASN A 98 -12.23 -2.89 -14.54
N HIS A 99 -12.94 -2.49 -13.47
CA HIS A 99 -12.34 -1.68 -12.39
C HIS A 99 -11.84 -2.60 -11.29
N ILE A 100 -10.58 -3.02 -11.39
CA ILE A 100 -9.93 -4.00 -10.53
C ILE A 100 -9.32 -3.27 -9.32
N TRP A 101 -9.44 -3.86 -8.12
CA TRP A 101 -9.05 -3.23 -6.87
C TRP A 101 -7.83 -3.89 -6.24
N ALA A 102 -7.14 -3.08 -5.42
CA ALA A 102 -6.14 -3.48 -4.44
C ALA A 102 -5.22 -4.60 -4.91
N PRO A 103 -4.30 -4.33 -5.85
CA PRO A 103 -3.31 -5.31 -6.27
C PRO A 103 -2.26 -5.56 -5.18
N ASP A 104 -1.64 -6.74 -5.19
CA ASP A 104 -0.40 -7.06 -4.47
C ASP A 104 0.60 -7.70 -5.42
N ILE A 105 1.84 -7.24 -5.44
CA ILE A 105 2.88 -7.68 -6.37
C ILE A 105 4.09 -8.26 -5.64
N SER A 106 4.55 -9.41 -6.09
CA SER A 106 5.75 -10.05 -5.53
C SER A 106 6.52 -10.81 -6.60
N PHE A 107 7.81 -11.11 -6.35
CA PHE A 107 8.65 -11.88 -7.25
C PHE A 107 9.12 -13.16 -6.57
N HIS A 108 8.78 -14.31 -7.16
CA HIS A 108 9.13 -15.63 -6.65
C HIS A 108 9.42 -16.59 -7.80
N ASN A 109 10.38 -17.48 -7.64
CA ASN A 109 10.69 -18.55 -8.59
C ASN A 109 10.84 -18.09 -10.04
N GLY A 110 11.47 -16.90 -10.24
CA GLY A 110 11.74 -16.36 -11.57
C GLY A 110 10.58 -15.71 -12.28
N GLN A 111 9.47 -15.43 -11.57
CA GLN A 111 8.35 -14.69 -12.14
C GLN A 111 7.65 -13.78 -11.11
N TYR A 112 6.91 -12.81 -11.60
CA TYR A 112 6.08 -11.90 -10.83
C TYR A 112 4.69 -12.49 -10.65
N TYR A 113 4.16 -12.39 -9.43
CA TYR A 113 2.80 -12.75 -9.06
C TYR A 113 2.06 -11.49 -8.67
N LEU A 114 0.96 -11.21 -9.34
CA LEU A 114 0.09 -10.07 -9.08
C LEU A 114 -1.28 -10.61 -8.65
N TYR A 115 -1.56 -10.53 -7.35
CA TYR A 115 -2.90 -10.78 -6.83
C TYR A 115 -3.73 -9.52 -7.01
N TYR A 116 -5.05 -9.67 -7.15
CA TYR A 116 -5.95 -8.55 -7.38
C TYR A 116 -7.38 -8.90 -6.98
N SER A 117 -8.23 -7.88 -6.81
CA SER A 117 -9.59 -8.03 -6.29
C SER A 117 -10.64 -7.60 -7.32
N VAL A 118 -11.65 -8.43 -7.51
CA VAL A 118 -12.88 -8.13 -8.25
C VAL A 118 -14.04 -8.10 -7.25
N SER A 119 -14.72 -6.95 -7.14
CA SER A 119 -15.74 -6.73 -6.12
C SER A 119 -16.76 -5.68 -6.56
N ALA A 120 -17.81 -5.52 -5.74
CA ALA A 120 -18.78 -4.43 -5.80
C ALA A 120 -18.81 -3.69 -4.46
N PHE A 121 -18.88 -2.35 -4.50
CA PHE A 121 -18.81 -1.50 -3.32
C PHE A 121 -19.92 -1.83 -2.31
N GLY A 122 -19.51 -1.97 -1.03
CA GLY A 122 -20.42 -2.31 0.08
C GLY A 122 -20.97 -3.73 0.07
N LYS A 123 -20.38 -4.60 -0.77
CA LYS A 123 -20.75 -6.03 -0.87
C LYS A 123 -19.55 -6.91 -0.53
N ASN A 124 -19.82 -8.15 -0.11
CA ASN A 124 -18.82 -9.21 -0.13
C ASN A 124 -19.08 -10.24 -1.25
N THR A 125 -19.71 -9.79 -2.33
CA THR A 125 -19.73 -10.46 -3.63
C THR A 125 -18.39 -10.19 -4.29
N SER A 126 -17.35 -10.96 -3.94
CA SER A 126 -15.98 -10.63 -4.26
C SER A 126 -15.14 -11.87 -4.52
N ALA A 127 -14.09 -11.71 -5.33
CA ALA A 127 -13.05 -12.71 -5.47
C ALA A 127 -11.68 -12.07 -5.71
N MET A 128 -10.65 -12.73 -5.23
CA MET A 128 -9.26 -12.40 -5.55
C MET A 128 -8.76 -13.38 -6.59
N GLY A 129 -8.16 -12.85 -7.66
CA GLY A 129 -7.45 -13.59 -8.68
C GLY A 129 -5.94 -13.43 -8.55
N VAL A 130 -5.20 -14.20 -9.35
CA VAL A 130 -3.75 -14.06 -9.50
C VAL A 130 -3.35 -14.11 -10.96
N ALA A 131 -2.47 -13.19 -11.36
CA ALA A 131 -1.83 -13.18 -12.67
C ALA A 131 -0.32 -13.24 -12.51
N THR A 132 0.38 -13.82 -13.52
CA THR A 132 1.85 -13.90 -13.51
C THR A 132 2.45 -13.28 -14.76
N ASN A 133 3.70 -12.80 -14.61
CA ASN A 133 4.52 -12.32 -15.72
C ASN A 133 6.00 -12.62 -15.44
N LYS A 134 6.78 -12.87 -16.47
CA LYS A 134 8.22 -13.14 -16.35
C LYS A 134 9.05 -11.86 -16.20
N THR A 135 8.53 -10.74 -16.67
CA THR A 135 9.22 -9.45 -16.67
C THR A 135 8.21 -8.31 -16.50
N LEU A 136 8.65 -7.19 -15.94
CA LEU A 136 7.87 -5.94 -15.85
C LEU A 136 8.27 -4.92 -16.93
N HIS A 137 9.26 -5.23 -17.77
CA HIS A 137 9.66 -4.38 -18.88
C HIS A 137 8.69 -4.53 -20.06
N PRO A 138 7.88 -3.50 -20.41
CA PRO A 138 6.84 -3.64 -21.44
C PRO A 138 7.36 -3.96 -22.83
N ASN A 139 8.64 -3.65 -23.12
CA ASN A 139 9.30 -3.89 -24.40
C ASN A 139 10.03 -5.24 -24.47
N ASP A 140 10.06 -6.00 -23.39
CA ASP A 140 10.67 -7.33 -23.36
C ASP A 140 9.75 -8.31 -24.11
N PRO A 141 10.26 -9.18 -25.02
CA PRO A 141 9.44 -10.20 -25.70
C PRO A 141 8.71 -11.16 -24.76
N GLY A 142 9.22 -11.34 -23.55
CA GLY A 142 8.58 -12.16 -22.51
C GLY A 142 7.49 -11.44 -21.72
N TYR A 143 7.24 -10.14 -21.96
CA TYR A 143 6.22 -9.38 -21.24
C TYR A 143 4.81 -9.85 -21.65
N LYS A 144 4.22 -10.64 -20.77
CA LYS A 144 2.86 -11.15 -20.95
C LYS A 144 2.25 -11.51 -19.58
N TRP A 145 1.21 -10.79 -19.20
CA TRP A 145 0.40 -11.18 -18.04
C TRP A 145 -0.49 -12.37 -18.39
N VAL A 146 -0.45 -13.40 -17.53
CA VAL A 146 -1.27 -14.61 -17.65
C VAL A 146 -2.15 -14.69 -16.42
N ASP A 147 -3.46 -14.59 -16.61
CA ASP A 147 -4.45 -14.78 -15.54
C ASP A 147 -4.62 -16.27 -15.23
N HIS A 148 -4.53 -16.64 -13.94
CA HIS A 148 -4.73 -18.00 -13.45
C HIS A 148 -6.10 -18.20 -12.77
N GLY A 149 -6.96 -17.17 -12.81
CA GLY A 149 -8.31 -17.26 -12.23
C GLY A 149 -8.36 -16.99 -10.75
N ILE A 150 -9.42 -17.48 -10.12
CA ILE A 150 -9.79 -17.20 -8.73
C ILE A 150 -8.94 -18.00 -7.76
N VAL A 151 -8.40 -17.32 -6.74
CA VAL A 151 -7.70 -17.92 -5.60
C VAL A 151 -8.63 -18.07 -4.39
N VAL A 152 -9.35 -16.98 -4.05
CA VAL A 152 -10.30 -16.96 -2.93
C VAL A 152 -11.56 -16.19 -3.37
N GLN A 153 -12.72 -16.69 -2.97
CA GLN A 153 -14.02 -16.04 -3.23
C GLN A 153 -14.82 -15.91 -1.95
N SER A 154 -15.52 -14.80 -1.77
CA SER A 154 -16.56 -14.61 -0.77
C SER A 154 -17.95 -14.52 -1.39
N VAL A 155 -18.95 -15.07 -0.69
CA VAL A 155 -20.35 -15.11 -1.14
C VAL A 155 -21.22 -14.52 -0.04
N PRO A 156 -22.07 -13.52 -0.34
CA PRO A 156 -22.97 -12.91 0.63
C PRO A 156 -23.88 -13.94 1.32
N GLY A 157 -23.96 -13.86 2.64
CA GLY A 157 -24.79 -14.76 3.46
C GLY A 157 -24.18 -16.13 3.74
N ARG A 158 -23.10 -16.51 3.03
CA ARG A 158 -22.30 -17.70 3.33
C ARG A 158 -21.06 -17.35 4.13
N ASP A 159 -20.33 -16.33 3.69
CA ASP A 159 -19.03 -15.99 4.23
C ASP A 159 -19.07 -14.71 5.07
N LEU A 160 -18.37 -14.75 6.21
CA LEU A 160 -18.20 -13.62 7.12
C LEU A 160 -16.87 -12.92 6.91
N TRP A 161 -16.42 -12.84 5.67
CA TRP A 161 -15.26 -12.07 5.19
C TRP A 161 -15.56 -11.50 3.81
N ASN A 162 -14.72 -10.56 3.39
CA ASN A 162 -14.73 -10.02 2.05
C ASN A 162 -13.42 -10.40 1.35
N ALA A 163 -13.49 -11.12 0.22
CA ALA A 163 -12.33 -11.57 -0.54
C ALA A 163 -11.74 -10.44 -1.40
N ILE A 164 -11.16 -9.43 -0.73
CA ILE A 164 -10.43 -8.30 -1.32
C ILE A 164 -9.18 -7.99 -0.51
N ASP A 165 -8.34 -7.11 -1.03
CA ASP A 165 -7.13 -6.59 -0.41
C ASP A 165 -6.10 -7.69 -0.11
N PRO A 166 -5.67 -8.46 -1.14
CA PRO A 166 -4.68 -9.51 -0.95
C PRO A 166 -3.30 -8.96 -0.58
N ASN A 167 -2.55 -9.72 0.23
CA ASN A 167 -1.12 -9.55 0.39
C ASN A 167 -0.45 -10.89 0.62
N LEU A 168 0.53 -11.23 -0.21
CA LEU A 168 1.32 -12.45 -0.13
C LEU A 168 2.49 -12.28 0.83
N ILE A 169 2.69 -13.25 1.72
CA ILE A 169 3.88 -13.37 2.56
C ILE A 169 4.38 -14.81 2.60
N LEU A 170 5.69 -15.00 2.59
CA LEU A 170 6.31 -16.29 2.89
C LEU A 170 6.77 -16.31 4.34
N ASP A 171 6.48 -17.39 5.06
CA ASP A 171 7.02 -17.57 6.40
C ASP A 171 8.52 -17.99 6.35
N GLU A 172 9.10 -18.21 7.52
CA GLU A 172 10.52 -18.60 7.65
C GLU A 172 10.87 -19.91 6.97
N GLN A 173 9.90 -20.79 6.82
CA GLN A 173 10.04 -22.08 6.16
C GLN A 173 9.76 -21.99 4.65
N GLY A 174 9.51 -20.77 4.14
CA GLY A 174 9.13 -20.51 2.75
C GLY A 174 7.73 -21.03 2.41
N GLN A 175 6.86 -21.20 3.42
CA GLN A 175 5.45 -21.51 3.19
C GLN A 175 4.72 -20.21 2.82
N PRO A 176 4.00 -20.18 1.68
CA PRO A 176 3.25 -19.00 1.30
C PRO A 176 1.91 -18.91 2.03
N TRP A 177 1.58 -17.66 2.40
CA TRP A 177 0.34 -17.27 3.05
C TRP A 177 -0.24 -16.05 2.35
N LEU A 178 -1.56 -15.98 2.23
CA LEU A 178 -2.28 -14.84 1.68
C LEU A 178 -3.11 -14.19 2.78
N SER A 179 -2.77 -12.97 3.16
CA SER A 179 -3.64 -12.14 4.01
C SER A 179 -4.61 -11.35 3.13
N PHE A 180 -5.83 -11.14 3.62
CA PHE A 180 -6.87 -10.44 2.89
C PHE A 180 -8.03 -10.04 3.81
N GLY A 181 -8.94 -9.22 3.32
CA GLY A 181 -10.21 -8.97 3.98
C GLY A 181 -10.52 -7.50 4.19
N SER A 182 -11.81 -7.25 4.37
CA SER A 182 -12.37 -5.92 4.62
C SER A 182 -13.66 -6.09 5.39
N PHE A 183 -13.81 -5.33 6.48
CA PHE A 183 -15.01 -5.33 7.32
C PHE A 183 -15.42 -6.73 7.84
N TRP A 184 -16.72 -7.03 7.90
CA TRP A 184 -17.33 -8.29 8.42
C TRP A 184 -16.62 -8.79 9.68
N GLU A 185 -16.16 -10.04 9.66
CA GLU A 185 -15.43 -10.67 10.77
C GLU A 185 -13.89 -10.51 10.60
N GLY A 186 -13.47 -9.39 10.01
CA GLY A 186 -12.08 -8.93 9.98
C GLY A 186 -11.21 -9.58 8.94
N LEU A 187 -9.91 -9.38 9.13
CA LEU A 187 -8.85 -9.79 8.21
C LEU A 187 -8.49 -11.25 8.42
N LYS A 188 -8.28 -11.95 7.33
CA LYS A 188 -7.96 -13.37 7.27
C LYS A 188 -6.55 -13.60 6.77
N LEU A 189 -6.00 -14.74 7.13
CA LEU A 189 -4.78 -15.30 6.58
C LEU A 189 -5.05 -16.75 6.21
N VAL A 190 -4.74 -17.13 4.96
CA VAL A 190 -4.94 -18.47 4.46
C VAL A 190 -3.63 -19.02 3.89
N LYS A 191 -3.39 -20.31 4.16
CA LYS A 191 -2.23 -21.03 3.61
C LYS A 191 -2.41 -21.28 2.12
N LEU A 192 -1.39 -20.96 1.32
CA LEU A 192 -1.37 -21.27 -0.11
C LEU A 192 -0.59 -22.53 -0.43
N LYS A 193 -0.84 -23.11 -1.60
CA LYS A 193 0.05 -24.10 -2.20
C LYS A 193 1.39 -23.46 -2.60
N LYS A 194 2.42 -24.26 -2.76
CA LYS A 194 3.77 -23.79 -3.11
C LYS A 194 3.87 -23.13 -4.49
N ASP A 195 2.91 -23.40 -5.37
CA ASP A 195 2.80 -22.75 -6.69
C ASP A 195 2.31 -21.29 -6.61
N LEU A 196 1.80 -20.85 -5.46
CA LEU A 196 1.25 -19.49 -5.20
C LEU A 196 -0.06 -19.21 -5.98
N LEU A 197 -0.68 -20.22 -6.57
CA LEU A 197 -1.85 -20.02 -7.45
C LEU A 197 -3.18 -20.39 -6.79
N SER A 198 -3.14 -21.12 -5.67
CA SER A 198 -4.34 -21.61 -5.00
C SER A 198 -4.17 -21.84 -3.51
N VAL A 199 -5.27 -21.88 -2.79
CA VAL A 199 -5.32 -22.21 -1.36
C VAL A 199 -4.90 -23.65 -1.15
N ALA A 200 -4.13 -23.92 -0.09
CA ALA A 200 -3.79 -25.27 0.35
C ALA A 200 -5.04 -25.95 0.90
N GLU A 201 -5.25 -27.21 0.52
CA GLU A 201 -6.46 -27.96 0.88
C GLU A 201 -6.25 -28.92 2.05
N ASN A 202 -5.04 -29.50 2.16
CA ASN A 202 -4.73 -30.52 3.16
C ASN A 202 -3.39 -30.21 3.87
N PRO A 203 -3.41 -29.69 5.10
CA PRO A 203 -4.58 -29.12 5.78
C PRO A 203 -4.97 -27.74 5.21
N GLN A 204 -6.24 -27.43 5.18
CA GLN A 204 -6.72 -26.06 4.95
C GLN A 204 -6.60 -25.28 6.25
N GLU A 205 -5.77 -24.23 6.25
CA GLU A 205 -5.52 -23.40 7.43
C GLU A 205 -5.97 -21.97 7.18
N TRP A 206 -6.92 -21.51 8.02
CA TRP A 206 -7.46 -20.16 8.03
C TRP A 206 -7.34 -19.54 9.41
N HIS A 207 -6.80 -18.32 9.46
CA HIS A 207 -6.65 -17.56 10.69
C HIS A 207 -7.35 -16.21 10.58
N THR A 208 -7.97 -15.75 11.66
CA THR A 208 -8.34 -14.34 11.80
C THR A 208 -7.17 -13.60 12.43
N ILE A 209 -6.60 -12.63 11.73
CA ILE A 209 -5.39 -11.92 12.16
C ILE A 209 -5.68 -10.53 12.73
N SER A 210 -6.79 -9.89 12.33
CA SER A 210 -7.27 -8.63 12.91
C SER A 210 -8.78 -8.57 12.80
N LYS A 211 -9.44 -7.95 13.79
CA LYS A 211 -10.90 -7.81 13.84
C LYS A 211 -11.30 -6.64 14.73
N ARG A 212 -12.33 -5.91 14.32
CA ARG A 212 -13.04 -4.94 15.15
C ARG A 212 -14.45 -5.45 15.49
N ALA A 213 -14.99 -5.00 16.60
CA ALA A 213 -16.34 -5.40 16.99
C ALA A 213 -17.39 -4.83 16.02
N ARG A 214 -18.32 -5.67 15.59
CA ARG A 214 -19.55 -5.27 14.89
C ARG A 214 -20.63 -5.04 15.93
N ILE A 215 -21.05 -3.81 16.10
CA ILE A 215 -22.03 -3.42 17.14
C ILE A 215 -23.32 -2.83 16.57
N ASP A 216 -23.35 -2.51 15.27
CA ASP A 216 -24.48 -1.87 14.59
C ASP A 216 -25.43 -2.85 13.91
N THR A 217 -24.97 -4.08 13.62
CA THR A 217 -25.79 -5.09 12.94
C THR A 217 -25.30 -6.51 13.19
N LEU A 218 -26.23 -7.46 13.26
CA LEU A 218 -25.97 -8.89 13.21
C LEU A 218 -26.26 -9.49 11.82
N ASP A 219 -26.73 -8.69 10.86
CA ASP A 219 -26.97 -9.15 9.50
C ASP A 219 -25.66 -9.52 8.82
N VAL A 220 -25.49 -10.80 8.51
CA VAL A 220 -24.29 -11.35 7.87
C VAL A 220 -24.07 -10.83 6.45
N ARG A 221 -25.11 -10.26 5.80
CA ARG A 221 -25.01 -9.67 4.47
C ARG A 221 -24.53 -8.22 4.50
N SER A 222 -24.54 -7.58 5.67
CA SER A 222 -24.06 -6.20 5.85
C SER A 222 -22.60 -6.17 6.26
N ALA A 223 -21.83 -5.23 5.70
CA ALA A 223 -20.46 -4.93 6.12
C ALA A 223 -20.41 -4.50 7.60
N GLY A 224 -21.44 -3.82 8.10
CA GLY A 224 -21.49 -3.27 9.44
C GLY A 224 -20.49 -2.13 9.64
N ASN A 225 -20.23 -1.80 10.90
CA ASN A 225 -19.35 -0.69 11.31
C ASN A 225 -17.95 -1.14 11.74
N ALA A 226 -17.61 -2.42 11.61
CA ALA A 226 -16.30 -2.97 12.00
C ALA A 226 -15.20 -2.65 10.97
N ALA A 227 -15.03 -1.36 10.66
CA ALA A 227 -14.16 -0.85 9.59
C ALA A 227 -12.68 -1.17 9.84
N VAL A 228 -12.22 -2.27 9.29
CA VAL A 228 -10.83 -2.74 9.21
C VAL A 228 -10.61 -3.40 7.85
N GLU A 229 -9.56 -3.02 7.13
CA GLU A 229 -9.21 -3.58 5.82
C GLU A 229 -7.74 -3.41 5.47
N ALA A 230 -7.35 -3.76 4.25
CA ALA A 230 -6.01 -3.56 3.71
C ALA A 230 -4.92 -4.18 4.59
N PRO A 231 -4.92 -5.50 4.84
CA PRO A 231 -3.83 -6.14 5.56
C PRO A 231 -2.56 -6.13 4.72
N PHE A 232 -1.44 -5.78 5.33
CA PHE A 232 -0.12 -5.95 4.75
C PHE A 232 0.82 -6.52 5.82
N ILE A 233 1.39 -7.68 5.57
CA ILE A 233 2.33 -8.33 6.49
C ILE A 233 3.75 -8.10 5.99
N TYR A 234 4.58 -7.48 6.85
CA TYR A 234 5.99 -7.24 6.58
C TYR A 234 6.86 -7.89 7.65
N ARG A 235 7.89 -8.63 7.23
CA ARG A 235 8.85 -9.24 8.17
C ARG A 235 10.04 -8.31 8.39
N LYS A 236 10.36 -8.03 9.66
CA LYS A 236 11.56 -7.28 10.06
C LYS A 236 12.20 -7.91 11.30
N GLY A 237 13.44 -8.36 11.17
CA GLY A 237 14.10 -9.13 12.22
C GLY A 237 13.30 -10.40 12.56
N ASP A 238 13.03 -10.59 13.84
CA ASP A 238 12.33 -11.76 14.36
C ASP A 238 10.80 -11.62 14.37
N TYR A 239 10.27 -10.51 13.83
CA TYR A 239 8.84 -10.23 13.90
C TYR A 239 8.19 -10.10 12.52
N TYR A 240 6.96 -10.55 12.45
CA TYR A 240 5.98 -10.19 11.43
C TYR A 240 5.16 -9.00 11.93
N TYR A 241 5.04 -7.96 11.13
CA TYR A 241 4.25 -6.76 11.39
C TYR A 241 3.03 -6.78 10.51
N LEU A 242 1.86 -6.82 11.12
CA LEU A 242 0.59 -6.66 10.42
C LEU A 242 0.21 -5.18 10.42
N PHE A 243 0.29 -4.56 9.27
CA PHE A 243 -0.30 -3.25 9.01
C PHE A 243 -1.75 -3.45 8.57
N ALA A 244 -2.63 -2.58 9.02
CA ALA A 244 -4.02 -2.57 8.62
C ALA A 244 -4.56 -1.14 8.62
N SER A 245 -5.61 -0.91 7.87
CA SER A 245 -6.29 0.38 7.84
C SER A 245 -7.60 0.30 8.61
N PHE A 246 -7.79 1.25 9.54
CA PHE A 246 -9.00 1.40 10.33
C PHE A 246 -9.83 2.57 9.82
N ASP A 247 -11.13 2.53 10.09
CA ASP A 247 -12.13 3.52 9.76
C ASP A 247 -12.41 3.58 8.24
N PHE A 248 -12.74 4.72 7.66
CA PHE A 248 -13.37 4.77 6.35
C PHE A 248 -12.52 5.49 5.31
N CYS A 249 -12.25 4.81 4.19
CA CYS A 249 -11.74 5.40 2.94
C CYS A 249 -12.88 6.00 2.09
N CYS A 250 -12.52 6.42 0.89
CA CYS A 250 -13.42 6.59 -0.26
C CYS A 250 -14.47 7.69 -0.11
N ARG A 251 -14.18 8.70 0.74
CA ARG A 251 -15.05 9.85 1.05
C ARG A 251 -14.35 11.19 0.78
N GLY A 252 -13.25 11.19 0.00
CA GLY A 252 -12.42 12.36 -0.23
C GLY A 252 -11.98 13.01 1.08
N PRO A 253 -12.15 14.34 1.28
CA PRO A 253 -11.74 15.04 2.51
C PRO A 253 -12.47 14.59 3.77
N LYS A 254 -13.56 13.82 3.65
CA LYS A 254 -14.31 13.25 4.77
C LYS A 254 -13.85 11.84 5.14
N SER A 255 -12.81 11.33 4.49
CA SER A 255 -12.21 10.04 4.82
C SER A 255 -11.54 10.11 6.18
N THR A 256 -11.75 9.08 6.99
CA THR A 256 -11.19 8.95 8.35
C THR A 256 -10.20 7.79 8.45
N TYR A 257 -9.82 7.23 7.32
CA TYR A 257 -8.88 6.13 7.18
C TYR A 257 -7.57 6.44 7.90
N LYS A 258 -7.04 5.48 8.63
CA LYS A 258 -5.76 5.58 9.35
C LYS A 258 -5.08 4.23 9.43
N MET A 259 -3.77 4.24 9.48
CA MET A 259 -2.94 3.05 9.57
C MET A 259 -2.65 2.68 11.00
N VAL A 260 -2.81 1.40 11.30
CA VAL A 260 -2.43 0.79 12.58
C VAL A 260 -1.49 -0.39 12.33
N VAL A 261 -0.73 -0.76 13.36
CA VAL A 261 0.22 -1.88 13.29
C VAL A 261 0.19 -2.71 14.58
N GLY A 262 0.31 -4.01 14.41
CA GLY A 262 0.63 -4.97 15.46
C GLY A 262 1.76 -5.89 15.00
N ARG A 263 2.38 -6.63 15.92
CA ARG A 263 3.44 -7.59 15.60
C ARG A 263 3.25 -8.94 16.26
N SER A 264 3.85 -9.96 15.66
CA SER A 264 3.89 -11.34 16.17
C SER A 264 5.22 -11.99 15.80
N ASP A 265 5.67 -12.98 16.56
CA ASP A 265 6.77 -13.89 16.22
C ASP A 265 6.38 -14.94 15.18
N LYS A 266 5.08 -15.10 14.89
CA LYS A 266 4.54 -16.04 13.92
C LYS A 266 3.69 -15.32 12.88
N VAL A 267 3.78 -15.74 11.63
CA VAL A 267 2.96 -15.20 10.53
C VAL A 267 1.47 -15.35 10.78
N THR A 268 1.06 -16.41 11.49
CA THR A 268 -0.34 -16.68 11.86
C THR A 268 -0.83 -15.89 13.08
N GLY A 269 0.06 -15.10 13.71
CA GLY A 269 -0.25 -14.35 14.92
C GLY A 269 -0.15 -15.20 16.22
N PRO A 270 -0.71 -14.72 17.34
CA PRO A 270 -1.52 -13.51 17.45
C PRO A 270 -0.71 -12.22 17.29
N TYR A 271 -1.18 -11.30 16.47
CA TYR A 271 -0.61 -9.96 16.37
C TYR A 271 -1.07 -9.10 17.55
N VAL A 272 -0.13 -8.45 18.23
CA VAL A 272 -0.39 -7.57 19.36
C VAL A 272 0.14 -6.17 19.09
N ASP A 273 -0.52 -5.16 19.64
CA ASP A 273 -0.09 -3.77 19.59
C ASP A 273 0.98 -3.44 20.67
N LYS A 274 1.44 -2.19 20.74
CA LYS A 274 2.45 -1.73 21.72
C LYS A 274 2.01 -1.92 23.18
N GLN A 275 0.71 -2.02 23.44
CA GLN A 275 0.12 -2.25 24.77
C GLN A 275 -0.15 -3.73 25.06
N GLY A 276 0.16 -4.64 24.12
CA GLY A 276 -0.09 -6.08 24.23
C GLY A 276 -1.53 -6.48 23.90
N LYS A 277 -2.36 -5.56 23.41
CA LYS A 277 -3.74 -5.89 23.01
C LYS A 277 -3.74 -6.58 21.65
N LYS A 278 -4.43 -7.71 21.55
CA LYS A 278 -4.55 -8.48 20.31
C LYS A 278 -5.32 -7.71 19.24
N MET A 279 -4.83 -7.71 18.00
CA MET A 279 -5.54 -7.10 16.87
C MET A 279 -6.87 -7.78 16.57
N THR A 280 -7.04 -9.05 16.90
CA THR A 280 -8.35 -9.76 16.86
C THR A 280 -9.37 -9.27 17.89
N HIS A 281 -8.95 -8.40 18.81
CA HIS A 281 -9.81 -7.81 19.86
C HIS A 281 -9.80 -6.26 19.74
N GLY A 282 -9.61 -5.75 18.54
CA GLY A 282 -9.56 -4.30 18.27
C GLY A 282 -8.29 -3.60 18.74
N GLY A 283 -7.19 -4.34 18.95
CA GLY A 283 -5.85 -3.80 19.12
C GLY A 283 -5.31 -3.24 17.80
N GLY A 284 -4.21 -2.50 17.89
CA GLY A 284 -3.52 -1.88 16.78
C GLY A 284 -2.96 -0.53 17.20
N SER A 285 -1.62 -0.41 17.23
CA SER A 285 -0.97 0.87 17.53
C SER A 285 -1.09 1.80 16.33
N LEU A 286 -1.54 3.03 16.55
CA LEU A 286 -1.58 4.05 15.50
C LEU A 286 -0.17 4.27 14.93
N LEU A 287 -0.04 4.13 13.62
CA LEU A 287 1.19 4.43 12.87
C LEU A 287 1.10 5.79 12.19
N LEU A 288 -0.01 6.03 11.48
CA LEU A 288 -0.22 7.26 10.73
C LEU A 288 -1.72 7.55 10.64
N GLU A 289 -2.08 8.81 10.85
CA GLU A 289 -3.43 9.36 10.59
C GLU A 289 -3.35 10.63 9.75
N GLY A 290 -4.49 11.04 9.21
CA GLY A 290 -4.57 12.24 8.38
C GLY A 290 -4.28 13.52 9.14
N ASP A 291 -3.89 14.55 8.40
CA ASP A 291 -3.65 15.90 8.89
C ASP A 291 -4.59 16.91 8.21
N LYS A 292 -4.25 18.22 8.23
CA LYS A 292 -5.08 19.27 7.63
C LYS A 292 -5.16 19.20 6.12
N ARG A 293 -4.13 18.68 5.45
CA ARG A 293 -4.08 18.51 4.00
C ARG A 293 -4.40 17.10 3.57
N TRP A 294 -3.76 16.11 4.22
CA TRP A 294 -3.83 14.69 3.82
C TRP A 294 -4.84 13.96 4.69
N HIS A 295 -6.02 13.70 4.14
CA HIS A 295 -7.07 12.96 4.81
C HIS A 295 -7.05 11.48 4.44
N GLY A 296 -7.57 10.63 5.30
CA GLY A 296 -7.82 9.24 5.01
C GLY A 296 -6.59 8.49 4.51
N VAL A 297 -5.47 8.58 5.25
CA VAL A 297 -4.21 7.91 4.93
C VAL A 297 -4.33 6.42 5.20
N GLY A 298 -4.10 5.57 4.20
CA GLY A 298 -4.27 4.13 4.38
C GLY A 298 -3.93 3.28 3.17
N HIS A 299 -4.28 2.00 3.29
CA HIS A 299 -4.01 0.95 2.32
C HIS A 299 -2.54 0.94 1.93
N ASN A 300 -1.70 0.69 2.94
CA ASN A 300 -0.25 0.75 2.76
C ASN A 300 0.35 -0.59 2.35
N SER A 301 1.48 -0.47 1.69
CA SER A 301 2.46 -1.52 1.48
C SER A 301 3.83 -1.10 2.01
N VAL A 302 4.72 -2.05 2.30
CA VAL A 302 6.06 -1.80 2.85
C VAL A 302 7.10 -2.56 2.04
N TYR A 303 8.16 -1.86 1.64
CA TYR A 303 9.24 -2.44 0.82
C TYR A 303 10.60 -1.99 1.31
N ASN A 304 11.59 -2.88 1.21
CA ASN A 304 12.99 -2.53 1.40
C ASN A 304 13.69 -2.36 0.06
N PHE A 305 14.26 -1.19 -0.16
CA PHE A 305 15.15 -0.94 -1.29
C PHE A 305 16.47 -0.37 -0.77
N ASP A 306 17.55 -1.05 -1.10
CA ASP A 306 18.92 -0.64 -0.76
C ASP A 306 19.12 -0.37 0.75
N GLY A 307 18.50 -1.20 1.61
CA GLY A 307 18.60 -1.11 3.06
C GLY A 307 17.66 -0.10 3.72
N GLN A 308 16.91 0.70 2.94
CA GLN A 308 15.90 1.62 3.45
C GLN A 308 14.50 1.03 3.28
N ASP A 309 13.71 1.01 4.36
CA ASP A 309 12.31 0.63 4.31
C ASP A 309 11.45 1.85 3.91
N TYR A 310 10.46 1.60 3.04
CA TYR A 310 9.52 2.59 2.53
C TYR A 310 8.10 2.16 2.82
N LEU A 311 7.27 3.11 3.27
CA LEU A 311 5.83 2.99 3.39
C LEU A 311 5.20 3.64 2.16
N VAL A 312 4.45 2.87 1.39
CA VAL A 312 3.76 3.32 0.17
C VAL A 312 2.27 3.23 0.41
N PHE A 313 1.53 4.31 0.20
CA PHE A 313 0.11 4.39 0.53
C PHE A 313 -0.60 5.46 -0.28
N HIS A 314 -1.91 5.55 -0.15
CA HIS A 314 -2.66 6.69 -0.67
C HIS A 314 -3.18 7.61 0.44
N ALA A 315 -3.42 8.86 0.07
CA ALA A 315 -4.08 9.85 0.91
C ALA A 315 -4.92 10.80 0.05
N TYR A 316 -5.98 11.35 0.61
CA TYR A 316 -6.87 12.29 -0.09
C TYR A 316 -6.40 13.72 0.15
N ASP A 317 -6.02 14.42 -0.93
CA ASP A 317 -5.49 15.78 -0.89
C ASP A 317 -6.63 16.80 -0.77
N ALA A 318 -6.79 17.44 0.39
CA ALA A 318 -7.82 18.45 0.62
C ALA A 318 -7.62 19.72 -0.25
N GLU A 319 -6.38 19.97 -0.70
CA GLU A 319 -6.05 21.09 -1.59
C GLU A 319 -6.33 20.78 -3.07
N ASP A 320 -6.65 19.51 -3.42
CA ASP A 320 -7.07 19.07 -4.76
C ASP A 320 -8.38 18.27 -4.67
N GLU A 321 -9.43 18.90 -4.14
CA GLU A 321 -10.81 18.38 -4.09
C GLU A 321 -10.93 16.98 -3.43
N GLY A 322 -9.95 16.59 -2.61
CA GLY A 322 -9.90 15.27 -1.98
C GLY A 322 -9.58 14.14 -2.94
N LYS A 323 -8.91 14.42 -4.04
CA LYS A 323 -8.39 13.37 -4.93
C LYS A 323 -7.37 12.52 -4.20
N SER A 324 -7.45 11.21 -4.41
CA SER A 324 -6.49 10.26 -3.87
C SER A 324 -5.14 10.40 -4.58
N LYS A 325 -4.05 10.50 -3.82
CA LYS A 325 -2.68 10.70 -4.31
C LYS A 325 -1.73 9.66 -3.75
N LEU A 326 -0.65 9.39 -4.50
CA LEU A 326 0.46 8.56 -4.04
C LEU A 326 1.24 9.27 -2.93
N ARG A 327 1.51 8.51 -1.87
CA ARG A 327 2.45 8.91 -0.82
C ARG A 327 3.50 7.82 -0.66
N ILE A 328 4.77 8.24 -0.59
CA ILE A 328 5.92 7.35 -0.30
C ILE A 328 6.71 8.00 0.83
N GLU A 329 6.77 7.33 1.97
CA GLU A 329 7.48 7.83 3.15
C GLU A 329 8.58 6.85 3.58
N LYS A 330 9.68 7.37 4.10
CA LYS A 330 10.71 6.53 4.72
C LYS A 330 10.19 5.96 6.02
N LEU A 331 10.23 4.65 6.14
CA LEU A 331 9.91 3.94 7.37
C LEU A 331 11.19 3.70 8.17
N SER A 332 11.17 4.06 9.43
CA SER A 332 12.24 3.84 10.40
C SER A 332 11.73 2.89 11.49
N TRP A 333 12.63 2.41 12.33
CA TRP A 333 12.31 1.51 13.45
C TRP A 333 12.84 2.11 14.74
N ASP A 334 12.02 2.18 15.78
CA ASP A 334 12.45 2.66 17.09
C ASP A 334 13.31 1.60 17.83
N LYS A 335 13.88 1.96 18.96
CA LYS A 335 14.73 1.07 19.78
C LYS A 335 14.03 -0.21 20.26
N ASN A 336 12.71 -0.23 20.26
CA ASN A 336 11.90 -1.38 20.64
C ASN A 336 11.43 -2.19 19.41
N GLY A 337 11.92 -1.84 18.22
CA GLY A 337 11.60 -2.50 16.96
C GLY A 337 10.22 -2.13 16.40
N TRP A 338 9.60 -1.01 16.77
CA TRP A 338 8.34 -0.58 16.17
C TRP A 338 8.55 0.39 15.02
N PRO A 339 7.72 0.31 13.97
CA PRO A 339 7.82 1.22 12.84
C PRO A 339 7.46 2.65 13.22
N VAL A 340 8.17 3.60 12.61
CA VAL A 340 8.00 5.06 12.80
C VAL A 340 8.09 5.76 11.45
N VAL A 341 7.14 6.62 11.15
CA VAL A 341 7.15 7.51 9.98
C VAL A 341 7.59 8.90 10.45
N LYS A 342 8.70 9.42 9.91
CA LYS A 342 9.20 10.77 10.27
C LYS A 342 8.29 11.82 9.65
N GLY A 343 7.88 12.80 10.44
CA GLY A 343 7.01 13.92 9.99
C GLY A 343 5.51 13.63 10.08
N ALA A 344 5.12 12.41 10.44
CA ALA A 344 3.75 12.15 10.86
C ALA A 344 3.45 12.90 12.15
N THR A 345 2.39 13.69 12.16
CA THR A 345 1.87 14.29 13.37
C THR A 345 1.29 13.16 14.23
N THR A 346 2.13 12.53 15.04
CA THR A 346 1.61 11.68 16.11
C THR A 346 0.94 12.64 17.08
N ALA A 347 -0.38 12.62 17.13
CA ALA A 347 -1.14 13.31 18.15
C ALA A 347 -0.82 12.68 19.50
N VAL A 348 0.34 13.04 20.08
CA VAL A 348 0.60 12.92 21.50
C VAL A 348 0.04 14.19 22.13
N GLY A 349 -1.24 14.18 22.31
CA GLY A 349 -1.97 15.19 23.05
C GLY A 349 -2.59 14.56 24.28
N ASN A 350 -1.81 14.41 25.36
CA ASN A 350 -2.37 14.36 26.69
C ASN A 350 -3.17 15.65 26.92
N LYS A 351 -4.47 15.58 26.81
CA LYS A 351 -5.34 16.51 27.54
C LYS A 351 -5.64 15.87 28.88
N LYS A 352 -5.08 16.51 29.93
CA LYS A 352 -5.51 16.34 31.32
C LYS A 352 -6.98 16.72 31.47
#